data_3de27d6ec7ba5221f0a44d4c88615ae9
#
_entry.id   3de27d6ec7ba5221f0a44d4c88615ae9
#
_cell.length_a   1.000
_cell.length_b   1.000
_cell.length_c   1.000
_cell.angle_alpha   90.00
_cell.angle_beta   90.00
_cell.angle_gamma   90.00
#
_symmetry.space_group_name_H-M   'P 1'
#
loop_
_entity.id
_entity.type
_entity.pdbx_description
1 polymer ?
#
loop_
_entity_poly.entity_id
_entity_poly.type
_entity_poly.pdbx_seq_one_letter_code
_entity_poly.pdbx_strand_id
1 'polypeptide(L)'
;MKKLVMAVASVAVLFAGAAQAQAPNFDDPAEFAKQKAQLTGAFNGPVDSPWLQYAGDSMTDTTKFKKDGPYTVCFSNAGVNNPWRVVGYTDMTEEVKLHPEIGEFIHVDAEGSDDKQIADIDDLLAGGKCSILIVAPNSTAALTPAVEKACASGLPVIDFDRGVTTTCPVTFVHPVGGYGYGIAAAEHIIANTPAGGNVLMLRILPGVDVLETRASGARNMFKEAGLNILGEEFTDGDNAKTKSIVEDYIQRGKVDAVWMDAGATAVAAVEAFEDQGLPVPPVTGEDQQDYLQKWKAVGFKGLAPTYPTYQWRTAIIAAVMTLKGEPVPGPEWVLPQPTITADNLDQYINTSMPPLHYAMCGCEGMPTYPAAWGGK
;
A
#
# COMPACT_ATOMS: atom_id res chain seq x y z
N MET A 1 49.43 58.75 34.31
CA MET A 1 48.75 57.46 34.55
C MET A 1 47.39 57.46 33.85
N LYS A 2 47.33 56.89 32.66
CA LYS A 2 46.08 56.77 31.87
C LYS A 2 45.48 55.40 32.11
N LYS A 3 44.27 55.33 32.68
CA LYS A 3 43.53 54.08 32.87
C LYS A 3 42.86 53.70 31.57
N LEU A 4 43.22 52.53 31.06
CA LEU A 4 42.60 51.90 29.91
C LEU A 4 41.36 51.09 30.41
N VAL A 5 40.18 51.48 29.95
CA VAL A 5 38.93 50.74 30.22
C VAL A 5 38.72 49.79 29.05
N MET A 6 38.83 48.48 29.27
CA MET A 6 38.43 47.43 28.30
C MET A 6 36.91 47.19 28.40
N ALA A 7 36.21 47.48 27.31
CA ALA A 7 34.81 47.07 27.14
C ALA A 7 34.78 45.62 26.62
N VAL A 8 34.20 44.72 27.41
CA VAL A 8 33.93 43.35 26.99
C VAL A 8 32.56 43.32 26.29
N ALA A 9 32.58 43.08 25.00
CA ALA A 9 31.34 42.87 24.20
C ALA A 9 30.92 41.42 24.33
N SER A 10 29.80 41.14 25.02
CA SER A 10 29.21 39.83 25.12
C SER A 10 28.43 39.57 23.81
N VAL A 11 28.91 38.63 23.02
CA VAL A 11 28.20 38.09 21.86
C VAL A 11 27.18 37.04 22.34
N ALA A 12 25.90 37.36 22.32
CA ALA A 12 24.83 36.40 22.54
C ALA A 12 24.65 35.51 21.27
N VAL A 13 25.10 34.30 21.32
CA VAL A 13 24.81 33.30 20.27
C VAL A 13 23.39 32.81 20.46
N LEU A 14 22.48 33.26 19.60
CA LEU A 14 21.14 32.72 19.46
C LEU A 14 21.26 31.32 18.81
N PHE A 15 21.15 30.27 19.61
CA PHE A 15 20.89 28.94 19.10
C PHE A 15 19.44 28.92 18.58
N ALA A 16 19.27 29.03 17.26
CA ALA A 16 18.04 28.61 16.61
C ALA A 16 17.95 27.09 16.78
N GLY A 17 17.11 26.65 17.69
CA GLY A 17 16.76 25.23 17.82
C GLY A 17 16.08 24.81 16.53
N ALA A 18 16.75 24.00 15.71
CA ALA A 18 16.07 23.25 14.66
C ALA A 18 14.99 22.40 15.34
N ALA A 19 13.73 22.67 15.05
CA ALA A 19 12.65 21.78 15.40
C ALA A 19 12.96 20.45 14.71
N GLN A 20 13.41 19.45 15.46
CA GLN A 20 13.49 18.09 14.95
C GLN A 20 12.04 17.69 14.66
N ALA A 21 11.73 17.46 13.39
CA ALA A 21 10.49 16.81 13.01
C ALA A 21 10.42 15.49 13.79
N GLN A 22 9.39 15.35 14.60
CA GLN A 22 9.17 14.14 15.37
C GLN A 22 8.96 13.01 14.36
N ALA A 23 9.71 11.91 14.48
CA ALA A 23 9.53 10.75 13.60
C ALA A 23 8.04 10.33 13.59
N PRO A 24 7.48 9.97 12.44
CA PRO A 24 6.08 9.57 12.34
C PRO A 24 5.76 8.49 13.37
N ASN A 25 4.70 8.70 14.14
CA ASN A 25 4.23 7.70 15.09
C ASN A 25 3.33 6.71 14.36
N PHE A 26 3.85 5.53 14.07
CA PHE A 26 3.10 4.43 13.46
C PHE A 26 2.37 3.57 14.50
N ASP A 27 2.19 4.06 15.72
CA ASP A 27 1.50 3.40 16.82
C ASP A 27 0.29 4.27 17.22
N ASP A 28 -0.77 4.22 16.39
CA ASP A 28 -2.02 4.93 16.59
C ASP A 28 -3.14 3.95 16.99
N PRO A 29 -3.48 3.87 18.28
CA PRO A 29 -4.52 2.96 18.76
C PRO A 29 -5.92 3.28 18.22
N ALA A 30 -6.22 4.55 17.89
CA ALA A 30 -7.51 4.95 17.36
C ALA A 30 -7.68 4.47 15.91
N GLU A 31 -6.67 4.70 15.08
CA GLU A 31 -6.66 4.22 13.70
C GLU A 31 -6.60 2.68 13.64
N PHE A 32 -5.84 2.04 14.52
CA PHE A 32 -5.83 0.58 14.68
C PHE A 32 -7.23 0.03 14.96
N ALA A 33 -7.95 0.63 15.93
CA ALA A 33 -9.31 0.20 16.29
C ALA A 33 -10.31 0.44 15.15
N LYS A 34 -10.19 1.58 14.42
CA LYS A 34 -11.01 1.91 13.25
C LYS A 34 -10.81 0.86 12.16
N GLN A 35 -9.58 0.57 11.75
CA GLN A 35 -9.29 -0.40 10.71
C GLN A 35 -9.68 -1.83 11.11
N LYS A 36 -9.48 -2.20 12.39
CA LYS A 36 -9.96 -3.49 12.90
C LYS A 36 -11.48 -3.64 12.75
N ALA A 37 -12.23 -2.61 13.04
CA ALA A 37 -13.69 -2.61 12.86
C ALA A 37 -14.08 -2.68 11.36
N GLN A 38 -13.35 -2.01 10.50
CA GLN A 38 -13.59 -2.01 9.06
C GLN A 38 -13.34 -3.36 8.38
N LEU A 39 -12.42 -4.19 8.89
CA LEU A 39 -12.18 -5.54 8.34
C LEU A 39 -13.43 -6.44 8.32
N THR A 40 -14.33 -6.23 9.26
CA THR A 40 -15.61 -6.99 9.38
C THR A 40 -16.84 -6.11 9.16
N GLY A 41 -16.62 -4.86 8.80
CA GLY A 41 -17.66 -3.87 8.55
C GLY A 41 -18.40 -4.11 7.23
N ALA A 42 -19.56 -3.44 7.12
CA ALA A 42 -20.29 -3.41 5.85
C ALA A 42 -19.70 -2.34 4.93
N PHE A 43 -19.71 -2.64 3.63
CA PHE A 43 -19.37 -1.70 2.57
C PHE A 43 -20.61 -1.40 1.75
N ASN A 44 -20.77 -0.15 1.34
CA ASN A 44 -21.77 0.28 0.38
C ASN A 44 -21.32 -0.06 -1.05
N GLY A 45 -22.26 -0.13 -1.98
CA GLY A 45 -21.96 -0.42 -3.39
C GLY A 45 -22.19 -1.87 -3.79
N PRO A 46 -21.97 -2.22 -5.06
CA PRO A 46 -22.28 -3.54 -5.60
C PRO A 46 -21.29 -4.59 -5.09
N VAL A 47 -21.80 -5.71 -4.57
CA VAL A 47 -20.98 -6.80 -3.98
C VAL A 47 -20.02 -7.42 -5.01
N ASP A 48 -20.48 -7.56 -6.26
CA ASP A 48 -19.69 -8.16 -7.34
C ASP A 48 -18.66 -7.21 -7.98
N SER A 49 -18.55 -6.00 -7.44
CA SER A 49 -17.63 -4.98 -7.95
C SER A 49 -16.92 -4.28 -6.78
N PRO A 50 -16.01 -4.98 -6.06
CA PRO A 50 -15.38 -4.44 -4.85
C PRO A 50 -14.61 -3.13 -5.08
N TRP A 51 -14.18 -2.84 -6.30
CA TRP A 51 -13.56 -1.56 -6.68
C TRP A 51 -14.55 -0.37 -6.71
N LEU A 52 -15.86 -0.63 -6.60
CA LEU A 52 -16.92 0.37 -6.48
C LEU A 52 -17.49 0.44 -5.06
N GLN A 53 -17.06 -0.45 -4.16
CA GLN A 53 -17.51 -0.45 -2.78
C GLN A 53 -16.75 0.58 -1.94
N TYR A 54 -17.38 1.04 -0.86
CA TYR A 54 -16.78 1.99 0.07
C TYR A 54 -17.35 1.84 1.47
N ALA A 55 -16.52 2.11 2.48
CA ALA A 55 -16.94 2.16 3.86
C ALA A 55 -17.54 3.53 4.20
N GLY A 56 -18.56 3.55 5.07
CA GLY A 56 -19.21 4.79 5.53
C GLY A 56 -20.15 5.41 4.49
N ASP A 57 -20.74 6.55 4.85
CA ASP A 57 -21.78 7.22 4.04
C ASP A 57 -21.36 8.63 3.58
N SER A 58 -20.14 9.05 3.91
CA SER A 58 -19.66 10.40 3.58
C SER A 58 -19.31 10.52 2.10
N MET A 59 -19.77 11.62 1.49
CA MET A 59 -19.54 11.92 0.08
C MET A 59 -18.95 13.32 -0.07
N THR A 60 -17.95 13.46 -0.95
CA THR A 60 -17.42 14.75 -1.38
C THR A 60 -18.24 15.29 -2.56
N ASP A 61 -18.72 16.53 -2.45
CA ASP A 61 -19.35 17.24 -3.55
C ASP A 61 -18.31 17.68 -4.59
N THR A 62 -18.45 17.21 -5.80
CA THR A 62 -17.53 17.48 -6.91
C THR A 62 -18.11 18.40 -7.98
N THR A 63 -19.30 18.97 -7.75
CA THR A 63 -20.00 19.80 -8.75
C THR A 63 -19.15 20.97 -9.27
N LYS A 64 -18.28 21.53 -8.42
CA LYS A 64 -17.36 22.62 -8.80
C LYS A 64 -16.29 22.21 -9.83
N PHE A 65 -16.04 20.90 -9.99
CA PHE A 65 -15.04 20.37 -10.91
C PHE A 65 -15.65 19.85 -12.22
N LYS A 66 -16.99 19.92 -12.33
CA LYS A 66 -17.69 19.49 -13.55
C LYS A 66 -17.17 20.24 -14.77
N LYS A 67 -16.85 19.49 -15.81
CA LYS A 67 -16.47 20.03 -17.13
C LYS A 67 -16.88 19.07 -18.24
N ASP A 68 -16.95 19.59 -19.46
CA ASP A 68 -17.17 18.78 -20.65
C ASP A 68 -15.89 18.04 -21.06
N GLY A 69 -16.02 16.83 -21.59
CA GLY A 69 -14.89 16.08 -22.16
C GLY A 69 -14.49 16.57 -23.56
N PRO A 70 -13.47 15.99 -24.19
CA PRO A 70 -12.69 14.89 -23.65
C PRO A 70 -11.76 15.31 -22.51
N TYR A 71 -11.55 14.41 -21.53
CA TYR A 71 -10.69 14.67 -20.36
C TYR A 71 -9.24 14.28 -20.63
N THR A 72 -8.30 15.05 -20.08
CA THR A 72 -6.92 14.63 -19.91
C THR A 72 -6.72 14.23 -18.45
N VAL A 73 -6.56 12.94 -18.19
CA VAL A 73 -6.28 12.41 -16.85
C VAL A 73 -4.76 12.28 -16.71
N CYS A 74 -4.19 12.99 -15.75
CA CYS A 74 -2.77 12.90 -15.44
C CYS A 74 -2.55 12.00 -14.23
N PHE A 75 -1.54 11.14 -14.28
CA PHE A 75 -1.18 10.24 -13.20
C PHE A 75 0.31 10.39 -12.85
N SER A 76 0.59 10.84 -11.62
CA SER A 76 1.92 10.86 -11.03
C SER A 76 2.08 9.65 -10.11
N ASN A 77 2.99 8.75 -10.48
CA ASN A 77 3.19 7.46 -9.85
C ASN A 77 4.56 7.36 -9.19
N ALA A 78 4.60 6.79 -7.99
CA ALA A 78 5.85 6.46 -7.29
C ALA A 78 6.78 5.55 -8.10
N GLY A 79 6.22 4.62 -8.90
CA GLY A 79 6.98 3.71 -9.75
C GLY A 79 6.18 2.50 -10.22
N VAL A 80 6.69 1.78 -11.23
CA VAL A 80 6.18 0.48 -11.70
C VAL A 80 7.29 -0.56 -11.58
N ASN A 81 7.84 -0.73 -10.38
CA ASN A 81 9.08 -1.45 -10.13
C ASN A 81 8.91 -2.76 -9.33
N ASN A 82 7.67 -3.19 -9.08
CA ASN A 82 7.38 -4.46 -8.41
C ASN A 82 6.09 -5.09 -8.97
N PRO A 83 5.84 -6.40 -8.74
CA PRO A 83 4.70 -7.11 -9.33
C PRO A 83 3.34 -6.50 -8.99
N TRP A 84 3.12 -6.04 -7.75
CA TRP A 84 1.89 -5.39 -7.34
C TRP A 84 1.58 -4.15 -8.18
N ARG A 85 2.60 -3.30 -8.41
CA ARG A 85 2.47 -2.08 -9.21
C ARG A 85 2.32 -2.38 -10.69
N VAL A 86 2.94 -3.45 -11.21
CA VAL A 86 2.77 -3.88 -12.60
C VAL A 86 1.31 -4.33 -12.85
N VAL A 87 0.77 -5.17 -11.98
CA VAL A 87 -0.64 -5.61 -12.09
C VAL A 87 -1.58 -4.43 -11.94
N GLY A 88 -1.41 -3.60 -10.90
CA GLY A 88 -2.25 -2.42 -10.66
C GLY A 88 -2.19 -1.41 -11.81
N TYR A 89 -1.02 -1.13 -12.36
CA TYR A 89 -0.90 -0.24 -13.52
C TYR A 89 -1.62 -0.80 -14.76
N THR A 90 -1.60 -2.11 -14.95
CA THR A 90 -2.41 -2.77 -15.97
C THR A 90 -3.89 -2.59 -15.69
N ASP A 91 -4.34 -2.81 -14.44
CA ASP A 91 -5.72 -2.58 -14.00
C ASP A 91 -6.17 -1.13 -14.33
N MET A 92 -5.31 -0.15 -14.02
CA MET A 92 -5.58 1.27 -14.28
C MET A 92 -5.69 1.56 -15.78
N THR A 93 -4.74 1.09 -16.57
CA THR A 93 -4.71 1.38 -18.02
C THR A 93 -5.84 0.68 -18.77
N GLU A 94 -6.26 -0.49 -18.32
CA GLU A 94 -7.42 -1.18 -18.89
C GLU A 94 -8.74 -0.50 -18.44
N GLU A 95 -8.81 0.03 -17.21
CA GLU A 95 -9.95 0.83 -16.76
C GLU A 95 -10.10 2.10 -17.57
N VAL A 96 -9.01 2.80 -17.91
CA VAL A 96 -9.04 3.99 -18.77
C VAL A 96 -9.78 3.70 -20.11
N LYS A 97 -9.59 2.52 -20.70
CA LYS A 97 -10.21 2.13 -21.97
C LYS A 97 -11.74 1.94 -21.87
N LEU A 98 -12.26 1.75 -20.65
CA LEU A 98 -13.70 1.64 -20.40
C LEU A 98 -14.39 3.01 -20.33
N HIS A 99 -13.60 4.10 -20.30
CA HIS A 99 -14.10 5.48 -20.18
C HIS A 99 -13.83 6.29 -21.46
N PRO A 100 -14.73 6.25 -22.46
CA PRO A 100 -14.56 6.94 -23.75
C PRO A 100 -14.47 8.47 -23.62
N GLU A 101 -14.90 9.04 -22.49
CA GLU A 101 -14.73 10.46 -22.14
C GLU A 101 -13.30 10.85 -21.80
N ILE A 102 -12.39 9.90 -21.53
CA ILE A 102 -10.96 10.15 -21.37
C ILE A 102 -10.33 10.20 -22.77
N GLY A 103 -9.94 11.40 -23.20
CA GLY A 103 -9.27 11.61 -24.49
C GLY A 103 -7.77 11.41 -24.43
N GLU A 104 -7.16 11.64 -23.27
CA GLU A 104 -5.72 11.50 -23.05
C GLU A 104 -5.45 10.99 -21.63
N PHE A 105 -4.55 10.02 -21.50
CA PHE A 105 -4.00 9.55 -20.21
C PHE A 105 -2.50 9.78 -20.18
N ILE A 106 -2.04 10.69 -19.33
CA ILE A 106 -0.62 11.05 -19.18
C ILE A 106 -0.10 10.41 -17.90
N HIS A 107 0.87 9.51 -18.03
CA HIS A 107 1.53 8.86 -16.90
C HIS A 107 2.97 9.34 -16.79
N VAL A 108 3.37 9.76 -15.58
CA VAL A 108 4.76 10.05 -15.21
C VAL A 108 5.16 9.11 -14.08
N ASP A 109 6.32 8.48 -14.23
CA ASP A 109 6.88 7.49 -13.30
C ASP A 109 8.06 8.10 -12.55
N ALA A 110 7.95 8.20 -11.25
CA ALA A 110 9.00 8.78 -10.39
C ALA A 110 10.19 7.84 -10.15
N GLU A 111 10.09 6.57 -10.55
CA GLU A 111 11.15 5.58 -10.39
C GLU A 111 11.64 5.41 -8.94
N GLY A 112 10.74 5.65 -7.96
CA GLY A 112 11.04 5.58 -6.53
C GLY A 112 11.73 6.83 -5.94
N SER A 113 11.76 7.95 -6.69
CA SER A 113 12.40 9.20 -6.25
C SER A 113 11.36 10.26 -5.91
N ASP A 114 11.37 10.75 -4.66
CA ASP A 114 10.53 11.87 -4.22
C ASP A 114 10.83 13.15 -5.02
N ASP A 115 12.10 13.49 -5.20
CA ASP A 115 12.50 14.69 -5.93
C ASP A 115 12.03 14.67 -7.38
N LYS A 116 12.13 13.50 -8.03
CA LYS A 116 11.62 13.32 -9.39
C LYS A 116 10.10 13.45 -9.44
N GLN A 117 9.38 12.85 -8.48
CA GLN A 117 7.92 12.94 -8.44
C GLN A 117 7.44 14.37 -8.23
N ILE A 118 8.10 15.14 -7.36
CA ILE A 118 7.81 16.57 -7.15
C ILE A 118 8.02 17.35 -8.45
N ALA A 119 9.14 17.14 -9.15
CA ALA A 119 9.42 17.80 -10.42
C ALA A 119 8.41 17.41 -11.51
N ASP A 120 8.05 16.12 -11.61
CA ASP A 120 7.05 15.61 -12.55
C ASP A 120 5.67 16.27 -12.32
N ILE A 121 5.25 16.42 -11.05
CA ILE A 121 4.00 17.12 -10.70
C ILE A 121 4.09 18.59 -11.11
N ASP A 122 5.20 19.27 -10.85
CA ASP A 122 5.41 20.66 -11.24
C ASP A 122 5.34 20.86 -12.76
N ASP A 123 5.92 19.95 -13.53
CA ASP A 123 5.87 19.97 -14.99
C ASP A 123 4.45 19.72 -15.53
N LEU A 124 3.69 18.81 -14.92
CA LEU A 124 2.28 18.59 -15.27
C LEU A 124 1.44 19.84 -15.01
N LEU A 125 1.65 20.51 -13.88
CA LEU A 125 0.98 21.77 -13.54
C LEU A 125 1.35 22.90 -14.49
N ALA A 126 2.63 23.06 -14.79
CA ALA A 126 3.13 24.09 -15.71
C ALA A 126 2.61 23.86 -17.15
N GLY A 127 2.47 22.61 -17.56
CA GLY A 127 1.91 22.23 -18.87
C GLY A 127 0.44 22.56 -19.04
N GLY A 128 -0.32 22.66 -17.95
CA GLY A 128 -1.73 23.10 -17.93
C GLY A 128 -2.71 22.24 -18.70
N LYS A 129 -2.34 21.00 -19.06
CA LYS A 129 -3.17 20.08 -19.86
C LYS A 129 -4.11 19.22 -19.02
N CYS A 130 -3.76 18.95 -17.77
CA CYS A 130 -4.50 18.02 -16.92
C CYS A 130 -5.91 18.53 -16.60
N SER A 131 -6.90 17.69 -16.80
CA SER A 131 -8.25 17.90 -16.30
C SER A 131 -8.36 17.56 -14.82
N ILE A 132 -7.58 16.56 -14.40
CA ILE A 132 -7.48 16.04 -13.04
C ILE A 132 -6.10 15.41 -12.86
N LEU A 133 -5.60 15.40 -11.64
CA LEU A 133 -4.36 14.73 -11.27
C LEU A 133 -4.66 13.57 -10.32
N ILE A 134 -4.19 12.37 -10.65
CA ILE A 134 -4.13 11.24 -9.74
C ILE A 134 -2.70 11.17 -9.21
N VAL A 135 -2.52 10.97 -7.91
CA VAL A 135 -1.20 10.85 -7.27
C VAL A 135 -1.13 9.55 -6.46
N ALA A 136 -0.14 8.71 -6.76
CA ALA A 136 0.33 7.66 -5.87
C ALA A 136 1.68 8.08 -5.30
N PRO A 137 1.73 8.70 -4.11
CA PRO A 137 2.94 9.31 -3.61
C PRO A 137 4.02 8.27 -3.28
N ASN A 138 5.28 8.58 -3.59
CA ASN A 138 6.41 7.72 -3.22
C ASN A 138 6.63 7.73 -1.70
N SER A 139 6.58 8.92 -1.08
CA SER A 139 6.50 9.06 0.37
C SER A 139 5.45 10.11 0.76
N THR A 140 4.74 9.87 1.86
CA THR A 140 3.67 10.73 2.35
C THR A 140 4.16 12.14 2.64
N ALA A 141 5.20 12.28 3.44
CA ALA A 141 5.68 13.58 3.92
C ALA A 141 6.27 14.45 2.81
N ALA A 142 7.11 13.87 1.92
CA ALA A 142 7.79 14.65 0.90
C ALA A 142 6.84 15.13 -0.20
N LEU A 143 5.81 14.33 -0.53
CA LEU A 143 4.87 14.64 -1.62
C LEU A 143 3.72 15.56 -1.18
N THR A 144 3.43 15.67 0.12
CA THR A 144 2.34 16.53 0.63
C THR A 144 2.41 17.97 0.08
N PRO A 145 3.55 18.69 0.09
CA PRO A 145 3.60 20.06 -0.44
C PRO A 145 3.31 20.17 -1.95
N ALA A 146 3.74 19.17 -2.74
CA ALA A 146 3.47 19.15 -4.18
C ALA A 146 1.98 18.93 -4.47
N VAL A 147 1.32 18.07 -3.70
CA VAL A 147 -0.14 17.84 -3.77
C VAL A 147 -0.90 19.10 -3.35
N GLU A 148 -0.48 19.79 -2.27
CA GLU A 148 -1.08 21.07 -1.86
C GLU A 148 -0.97 22.14 -2.95
N LYS A 149 0.18 22.20 -3.62
CA LYS A 149 0.39 23.11 -4.76
C LYS A 149 -0.56 22.78 -5.92
N ALA A 150 -0.75 21.48 -6.23
CA ALA A 150 -1.72 21.05 -7.25
C ALA A 150 -3.15 21.47 -6.88
N CYS A 151 -3.59 21.20 -5.65
CA CYS A 151 -4.90 21.65 -5.17
C CYS A 151 -5.07 23.17 -5.23
N ALA A 152 -4.05 23.93 -4.81
CA ALA A 152 -4.07 25.39 -4.80
C ALA A 152 -4.16 26.00 -6.22
N SER A 153 -3.74 25.29 -7.26
CA SER A 153 -3.91 25.69 -8.65
C SER A 153 -5.37 25.57 -9.14
N GLY A 154 -6.25 24.95 -8.35
CA GLY A 154 -7.65 24.64 -8.71
C GLY A 154 -7.82 23.33 -9.46
N LEU A 155 -6.74 22.56 -9.67
CA LEU A 155 -6.79 21.23 -10.26
C LEU A 155 -7.37 20.25 -9.24
N PRO A 156 -8.42 19.48 -9.56
CA PRO A 156 -8.87 18.39 -8.68
C PRO A 156 -7.78 17.32 -8.58
N VAL A 157 -7.59 16.77 -7.38
CA VAL A 157 -6.59 15.74 -7.10
C VAL A 157 -7.28 14.52 -6.50
N ILE A 158 -6.99 13.34 -7.02
CA ILE A 158 -7.30 12.04 -6.41
C ILE A 158 -5.99 11.50 -5.83
N ASP A 159 -5.97 11.29 -4.53
CA ASP A 159 -4.87 10.63 -3.84
C ASP A 159 -5.14 9.14 -3.75
N PHE A 160 -4.14 8.27 -3.88
CA PHE A 160 -4.35 6.85 -3.72
C PHE A 160 -3.09 6.09 -3.28
N ASP A 161 -3.25 4.87 -2.76
CA ASP A 161 -2.24 3.95 -2.26
C ASP A 161 -1.65 4.40 -0.91
N ARG A 162 -0.59 5.23 -0.91
CA ARG A 162 0.15 5.59 0.32
C ARG A 162 -0.37 6.83 1.03
N GLY A 163 -1.03 7.70 0.30
CA GLY A 163 -1.63 8.92 0.82
C GLY A 163 -0.68 10.06 1.13
N VAL A 164 -1.26 11.23 1.38
CA VAL A 164 -0.60 12.46 1.85
C VAL A 164 -1.25 12.97 3.14
N THR A 165 -0.58 13.88 3.87
CA THR A 165 -1.11 14.39 5.15
C THR A 165 -2.08 15.58 5.01
N THR A 166 -2.30 16.07 3.80
CA THR A 166 -3.24 17.15 3.53
C THR A 166 -4.64 16.63 3.21
N THR A 167 -5.67 17.42 3.51
CA THR A 167 -7.08 17.10 3.22
C THR A 167 -7.59 17.78 1.95
N CYS A 168 -6.70 18.32 1.12
CA CYS A 168 -7.10 19.04 -0.09
C CYS A 168 -7.51 18.14 -1.28
N PRO A 169 -7.09 16.87 -1.41
CA PRO A 169 -7.60 15.99 -2.44
C PRO A 169 -9.11 15.81 -2.35
N VAL A 170 -9.74 15.52 -3.49
CA VAL A 170 -11.18 15.22 -3.58
C VAL A 170 -11.51 13.98 -2.75
N THR A 171 -10.67 12.96 -2.85
CA THR A 171 -10.74 11.74 -2.04
C THR A 171 -9.37 11.07 -1.99
N PHE A 172 -9.15 10.29 -0.95
CA PHE A 172 -8.04 9.36 -0.84
C PHE A 172 -8.56 7.93 -1.01
N VAL A 173 -8.17 7.28 -2.11
CA VAL A 173 -8.57 5.91 -2.44
C VAL A 173 -7.57 4.91 -1.88
N HIS A 174 -8.02 4.05 -0.97
CA HIS A 174 -7.17 3.01 -0.37
C HIS A 174 -8.04 1.85 0.15
N PRO A 175 -7.49 0.63 0.33
CA PRO A 175 -8.15 -0.44 1.09
C PRO A 175 -8.25 -0.06 2.57
N VAL A 176 -8.80 -0.93 3.43
CA VAL A 176 -8.91 -0.68 4.88
C VAL A 176 -7.60 -0.11 5.45
N GLY A 177 -6.45 -0.65 5.06
CA GLY A 177 -5.17 -0.03 5.36
C GLY A 177 -4.12 -0.96 5.96
N GLY A 178 -3.02 -0.36 6.42
CA GLY A 178 -1.88 -1.11 6.92
C GLY A 178 -2.18 -1.87 8.21
N TYR A 179 -2.85 -1.25 9.19
CA TYR A 179 -3.26 -1.99 10.39
C TYR A 179 -4.18 -3.15 10.05
N GLY A 180 -5.13 -2.97 9.12
CA GLY A 180 -6.02 -4.05 8.68
C GLY A 180 -5.25 -5.27 8.19
N TYR A 181 -4.25 -5.07 7.33
CA TYR A 181 -3.36 -6.14 6.87
C TYR A 181 -2.59 -6.78 8.03
N GLY A 182 -1.95 -5.94 8.86
CA GLY A 182 -1.15 -6.40 10.01
C GLY A 182 -1.97 -7.20 11.01
N ILE A 183 -3.20 -6.79 11.31
CA ILE A 183 -4.13 -7.49 12.19
C ILE A 183 -4.48 -8.87 11.65
N ALA A 184 -4.94 -8.95 10.39
CA ALA A 184 -5.34 -10.23 9.79
C ALA A 184 -4.18 -11.25 9.79
N ALA A 185 -2.99 -10.80 9.40
CA ALA A 185 -1.78 -11.62 9.42
C ALA A 185 -1.39 -12.03 10.85
N ALA A 186 -1.42 -11.09 11.81
CA ALA A 186 -1.04 -11.38 13.20
C ALA A 186 -2.03 -12.32 13.90
N GLU A 187 -3.33 -12.15 13.71
CA GLU A 187 -4.36 -13.05 14.27
C GLU A 187 -4.13 -14.50 13.79
N HIS A 188 -3.80 -14.68 12.51
CA HIS A 188 -3.50 -16.01 11.97
C HIS A 188 -2.24 -16.60 12.59
N ILE A 189 -1.14 -15.85 12.69
CA ILE A 189 0.11 -16.31 13.31
C ILE A 189 -0.13 -16.67 14.78
N ILE A 190 -0.82 -15.84 15.55
CA ILE A 190 -1.13 -16.09 16.96
C ILE A 190 -1.94 -17.38 17.12
N ALA A 191 -2.97 -17.57 16.29
CA ALA A 191 -3.83 -18.76 16.36
C ALA A 191 -3.10 -20.07 16.01
N ASN A 192 -2.01 -20.01 15.26
CA ASN A 192 -1.32 -21.18 14.74
C ASN A 192 0.09 -21.38 15.31
N THR A 193 0.53 -20.53 16.22
CA THR A 193 1.85 -20.59 16.88
C THR A 193 1.67 -21.02 18.33
N PRO A 194 2.50 -21.93 18.88
CA PRO A 194 2.46 -22.31 20.29
C PRO A 194 2.64 -21.08 21.22
N ALA A 195 2.07 -21.13 22.41
CA ALA A 195 2.31 -20.10 23.42
C ALA A 195 3.79 -19.92 23.70
N GLY A 196 4.28 -18.68 23.70
CA GLY A 196 5.70 -18.35 23.80
C GLY A 196 6.54 -18.70 22.57
N GLY A 197 5.88 -19.08 21.45
CA GLY A 197 6.58 -19.44 20.21
C GLY A 197 7.30 -18.26 19.55
N ASN A 198 8.22 -18.60 18.68
CA ASN A 198 9.17 -17.70 18.03
C ASN A 198 8.65 -17.25 16.66
N VAL A 199 8.46 -15.96 16.46
CA VAL A 199 8.03 -15.34 15.21
C VAL A 199 9.17 -14.58 14.56
N LEU A 200 9.48 -14.88 13.30
CA LEU A 200 10.35 -14.04 12.47
C LEU A 200 9.47 -13.06 11.67
N MET A 201 9.74 -11.77 11.79
CA MET A 201 9.08 -10.72 11.01
C MET A 201 9.95 -10.34 9.81
N LEU A 202 9.42 -10.50 8.61
CA LEU A 202 10.07 -10.11 7.37
C LEU A 202 9.35 -8.90 6.77
N ARG A 203 10.10 -7.86 6.49
CA ARG A 203 9.62 -6.59 5.96
C ARG A 203 10.23 -6.32 4.60
N ILE A 204 9.46 -5.71 3.70
CA ILE A 204 9.96 -5.46 2.36
C ILE A 204 10.86 -4.21 2.32
N LEU A 205 10.40 -3.07 2.84
CA LEU A 205 11.11 -1.79 2.80
C LEU A 205 10.87 -0.97 4.07
N PRO A 206 11.87 -0.21 4.56
CA PRO A 206 11.66 0.73 5.66
C PRO A 206 11.01 2.04 5.19
N GLY A 207 10.35 2.76 6.12
CA GLY A 207 9.93 4.15 5.93
C GLY A 207 8.74 4.36 5.00
N VAL A 208 8.00 3.32 4.65
CA VAL A 208 6.75 3.40 3.88
C VAL A 208 5.59 3.28 4.86
N ASP A 209 4.81 4.34 5.03
CA ASP A 209 3.81 4.49 6.10
C ASP A 209 2.85 3.29 6.22
N VAL A 210 2.32 2.79 5.09
CA VAL A 210 1.43 1.62 5.09
C VAL A 210 2.12 0.34 5.58
N LEU A 211 3.41 0.16 5.28
CA LEU A 211 4.20 -0.99 5.72
C LEU A 211 4.60 -0.85 7.20
N GLU A 212 4.92 0.37 7.64
CA GLU A 212 5.21 0.66 9.04
C GLU A 212 3.99 0.37 9.94
N THR A 213 2.78 0.76 9.51
CA THR A 213 1.55 0.48 10.25
C THR A 213 1.20 -1.01 10.26
N ARG A 214 1.47 -1.77 9.17
CA ARG A 214 1.37 -3.25 9.16
C ARG A 214 2.23 -3.86 10.26
N ALA A 215 3.50 -3.49 10.30
CA ALA A 215 4.47 -4.03 11.25
C ALA A 215 4.20 -3.58 12.70
N SER A 216 3.82 -2.31 12.92
CA SER A 216 3.48 -1.80 14.25
C SER A 216 2.29 -2.57 14.84
N GLY A 217 1.21 -2.73 14.09
CA GLY A 217 0.04 -3.48 14.53
C GLY A 217 0.37 -4.92 14.88
N ALA A 218 1.06 -5.63 13.99
CA ALA A 218 1.44 -7.03 14.21
C ALA A 218 2.38 -7.19 15.42
N ARG A 219 3.38 -6.33 15.55
CA ARG A 219 4.34 -6.35 16.67
C ARG A 219 3.65 -6.19 18.02
N ASN A 220 2.69 -5.27 18.13
CA ASN A 220 1.95 -5.05 19.35
C ASN A 220 1.09 -6.28 19.70
N MET A 221 0.41 -6.85 18.72
CA MET A 221 -0.41 -8.05 18.91
C MET A 221 0.44 -9.27 19.32
N PHE A 222 1.63 -9.47 18.75
CA PHE A 222 2.52 -10.57 19.13
C PHE A 222 3.00 -10.41 20.58
N LYS A 223 3.36 -9.19 20.98
CA LYS A 223 3.75 -8.91 22.38
C LYS A 223 2.61 -9.17 23.35
N GLU A 224 1.40 -8.73 23.04
CA GLU A 224 0.21 -8.97 23.85
C GLU A 224 -0.13 -10.46 23.97
N ALA A 225 0.06 -11.21 22.89
CA ALA A 225 -0.12 -12.67 22.87
C ALA A 225 1.02 -13.44 23.53
N GLY A 226 2.07 -12.78 23.98
CA GLY A 226 3.24 -13.41 24.63
C GLY A 226 4.10 -14.23 23.66
N LEU A 227 4.08 -13.93 22.36
CA LEU A 227 4.98 -14.51 21.38
C LEU A 227 6.34 -13.80 21.42
N ASN A 228 7.40 -14.55 21.09
CA ASN A 228 8.75 -14.04 21.04
C ASN A 228 9.09 -13.61 19.60
N ILE A 229 9.36 -12.32 19.39
CA ILE A 229 9.85 -11.82 18.10
C ILE A 229 11.34 -12.08 18.02
N LEU A 230 11.76 -13.04 17.17
CA LEU A 230 13.17 -13.41 16.96
C LEU A 230 13.99 -12.30 16.32
N GLY A 231 13.37 -11.59 15.39
CA GLY A 231 13.95 -10.48 14.64
C GLY A 231 12.92 -9.85 13.72
N GLU A 232 13.29 -8.66 13.22
CA GLU A 232 12.54 -7.90 12.24
C GLU A 232 13.56 -7.48 11.16
N GLU A 233 13.47 -8.09 9.97
CA GLU A 233 14.49 -8.01 8.94
C GLU A 233 13.92 -7.49 7.63
N PHE A 234 14.66 -6.62 6.95
CA PHE A 234 14.28 -6.08 5.64
C PHE A 234 14.80 -6.96 4.51
N THR A 235 13.89 -7.40 3.66
CA THR A 235 14.16 -8.29 2.51
C THR A 235 14.48 -7.54 1.22
N ASP A 236 14.16 -6.24 1.13
CA ASP A 236 14.27 -5.39 -0.07
C ASP A 236 13.46 -5.93 -1.28
N GLY A 237 12.51 -6.84 -1.03
CA GLY A 237 11.78 -7.54 -2.09
C GLY A 237 12.62 -8.56 -2.87
N ASP A 238 13.77 -8.95 -2.36
CA ASP A 238 14.71 -9.87 -2.98
C ASP A 238 14.54 -11.30 -2.45
N ASN A 239 14.27 -12.26 -3.34
CA ASN A 239 14.04 -13.66 -2.98
C ASN A 239 15.29 -14.32 -2.38
N ALA A 240 16.48 -14.06 -2.93
CA ALA A 240 17.71 -14.67 -2.44
C ALA A 240 18.05 -14.15 -1.03
N LYS A 241 17.89 -12.85 -0.81
CA LYS A 241 18.06 -12.23 0.51
C LYS A 241 17.04 -12.78 1.50
N THR A 242 15.77 -12.87 1.13
CA THR A 242 14.72 -13.44 1.98
C THR A 242 15.07 -14.86 2.43
N LYS A 243 15.42 -15.71 1.48
CA LYS A 243 15.81 -17.10 1.74
C LYS A 243 17.00 -17.18 2.69
N SER A 244 18.06 -16.41 2.43
CA SER A 244 19.26 -16.35 3.27
C SER A 244 18.95 -15.91 4.70
N ILE A 245 18.09 -14.91 4.90
CA ILE A 245 17.65 -14.46 6.22
C ILE A 245 16.95 -15.60 6.96
N VAL A 246 15.97 -16.26 6.33
CA VAL A 246 15.22 -17.35 6.96
C VAL A 246 16.13 -18.51 7.33
N GLU A 247 17.03 -18.93 6.43
CA GLU A 247 18.03 -19.99 6.68
C GLU A 247 18.92 -19.66 7.87
N ASP A 248 19.37 -18.42 7.98
CA ASP A 248 20.18 -17.92 9.10
C ASP A 248 19.43 -18.05 10.44
N TYR A 249 18.14 -17.67 10.48
CA TYR A 249 17.33 -17.82 11.68
C TYR A 249 17.04 -19.29 12.03
N ILE A 250 16.80 -20.14 11.04
CA ILE A 250 16.68 -21.59 11.24
C ILE A 250 17.93 -22.18 11.89
N GLN A 251 19.13 -21.77 11.45
CA GLN A 251 20.40 -22.23 12.03
C GLN A 251 20.62 -21.76 13.47
N ARG A 252 20.12 -20.58 13.84
CA ARG A 252 20.24 -20.04 15.19
C ARG A 252 19.25 -20.65 16.18
N GLY A 253 18.15 -21.21 15.69
CA GLY A 253 17.13 -21.82 16.54
C GLY A 253 15.82 -22.07 15.85
N LYS A 254 14.82 -22.43 16.65
CA LYS A 254 13.51 -22.76 16.11
C LYS A 254 12.75 -21.51 15.71
N VAL A 255 12.29 -21.47 14.48
CA VAL A 255 11.30 -20.49 13.95
C VAL A 255 9.94 -21.18 13.97
N ASP A 256 8.99 -20.67 14.75
CA ASP A 256 7.66 -21.24 14.90
C ASP A 256 6.63 -20.61 13.95
N ALA A 257 6.92 -19.43 13.42
CA ALA A 257 6.10 -18.76 12.41
C ALA A 257 6.91 -17.69 11.67
N VAL A 258 6.48 -17.36 10.44
CA VAL A 258 7.00 -16.25 9.64
C VAL A 258 5.86 -15.30 9.32
N TRP A 259 5.96 -14.06 9.79
CA TRP A 259 5.05 -12.99 9.43
C TRP A 259 5.72 -12.09 8.37
N MET A 260 4.97 -11.70 7.34
CA MET A 260 5.46 -10.83 6.28
C MET A 260 4.55 -9.61 6.10
N ASP A 261 5.17 -8.43 5.95
CA ASP A 261 4.44 -7.18 5.68
C ASP A 261 4.06 -7.01 4.19
N ALA A 262 4.65 -7.83 3.30
CA ALA A 262 4.34 -7.91 1.88
C ALA A 262 4.68 -9.30 1.35
N GLY A 263 3.85 -9.82 0.44
CA GLY A 263 3.95 -11.20 -0.03
C GLY A 263 4.98 -11.48 -1.12
N ALA A 264 5.63 -10.45 -1.65
CA ALA A 264 6.46 -10.56 -2.86
C ALA A 264 7.57 -11.64 -2.80
N THR A 265 8.04 -11.99 -1.60
CA THR A 265 9.09 -12.99 -1.38
C THR A 265 8.65 -14.16 -0.47
N ALA A 266 7.34 -14.34 -0.29
CA ALA A 266 6.81 -15.36 0.61
C ALA A 266 7.16 -16.79 0.17
N VAL A 267 7.22 -17.04 -1.14
CA VAL A 267 7.66 -18.33 -1.69
C VAL A 267 9.09 -18.64 -1.26
N ALA A 268 10.01 -17.67 -1.32
CA ALA A 268 11.40 -17.85 -0.91
C ALA A 268 11.52 -18.16 0.59
N ALA A 269 10.67 -17.57 1.43
CA ALA A 269 10.61 -17.90 2.86
C ALA A 269 10.17 -19.37 3.09
N VAL A 270 9.18 -19.85 2.34
CA VAL A 270 8.73 -21.26 2.39
C VAL A 270 9.85 -22.22 1.93
N GLU A 271 10.50 -21.89 0.81
CA GLU A 271 11.57 -22.71 0.23
C GLU A 271 12.79 -22.86 1.17
N ALA A 272 13.07 -21.86 2.01
CA ALA A 272 14.15 -21.96 3.00
C ALA A 272 13.91 -23.14 3.98
N PHE A 273 12.67 -23.41 4.39
CA PHE A 273 12.35 -24.57 5.23
C PHE A 273 12.41 -25.88 4.45
N GLU A 274 11.89 -25.90 3.20
CA GLU A 274 11.91 -27.09 2.36
C GLU A 274 13.35 -27.54 2.06
N ASP A 275 14.25 -26.62 1.73
CA ASP A 275 15.65 -26.93 1.44
C ASP A 275 16.42 -27.47 2.64
N GLN A 276 16.01 -27.10 3.86
CA GLN A 276 16.54 -27.67 5.10
C GLN A 276 15.84 -29.01 5.50
N GLY A 277 14.85 -29.46 4.73
CA GLY A 277 14.06 -30.65 5.05
C GLY A 277 13.19 -30.48 6.30
N LEU A 278 12.83 -29.26 6.65
CA LEU A 278 12.04 -28.92 7.82
C LEU A 278 10.56 -28.73 7.45
N PRO A 279 9.63 -29.05 8.37
CA PRO A 279 8.23 -28.68 8.18
C PRO A 279 8.09 -27.15 8.06
N VAL A 280 7.34 -26.69 7.08
CA VAL A 280 7.04 -25.27 6.92
C VAL A 280 6.10 -24.81 8.04
N PRO A 281 6.48 -23.82 8.87
CA PRO A 281 5.62 -23.30 9.93
C PRO A 281 4.48 -22.46 9.34
N PRO A 282 3.58 -21.86 10.16
CA PRO A 282 2.69 -20.82 9.68
C PRO A 282 3.47 -19.69 8.99
N VAL A 283 3.07 -19.37 7.74
CA VAL A 283 3.67 -18.29 6.93
C VAL A 283 2.56 -17.42 6.35
N THR A 284 2.67 -16.10 6.47
CA THR A 284 1.76 -15.18 5.77
C THR A 284 2.39 -14.68 4.48
N GLY A 285 1.58 -14.47 3.45
CA GLY A 285 1.99 -13.89 2.17
C GLY A 285 0.99 -12.84 1.70
N GLU A 286 0.87 -12.68 0.41
CA GLU A 286 -0.19 -11.92 -0.26
C GLU A 286 -0.87 -12.80 -1.32
N ASP A 287 -1.80 -12.22 -2.05
CA ASP A 287 -2.64 -12.93 -3.04
C ASP A 287 -1.95 -13.15 -4.40
N GLN A 288 -0.60 -13.26 -4.43
CA GLN A 288 0.14 -13.64 -5.63
C GLN A 288 -0.07 -15.11 -5.97
N GLN A 289 -0.18 -15.42 -7.26
CA GLN A 289 -0.46 -16.78 -7.74
C GLN A 289 0.61 -17.80 -7.35
N ASP A 290 1.89 -17.44 -7.34
CA ASP A 290 2.98 -18.32 -6.92
C ASP A 290 2.84 -18.72 -5.44
N TYR A 291 2.53 -17.75 -4.55
CA TYR A 291 2.33 -18.04 -3.13
C TYR A 291 1.07 -18.89 -2.89
N LEU A 292 -0.05 -18.55 -3.53
CA LEU A 292 -1.30 -19.31 -3.38
C LEU A 292 -1.14 -20.76 -3.84
N GLN A 293 -0.48 -20.97 -4.99
CA GLN A 293 -0.19 -22.31 -5.52
C GLN A 293 0.82 -23.06 -4.63
N LYS A 294 1.86 -22.39 -4.14
CA LYS A 294 2.85 -22.98 -3.21
C LYS A 294 2.19 -23.39 -1.91
N TRP A 295 1.36 -22.51 -1.34
CA TRP A 295 0.58 -22.83 -0.13
C TRP A 295 -0.28 -24.07 -0.33
N LYS A 296 -1.03 -24.16 -1.43
CA LYS A 296 -1.86 -25.32 -1.76
C LYS A 296 -1.03 -26.58 -1.93
N ALA A 297 0.10 -26.51 -2.61
CA ALA A 297 0.94 -27.66 -2.92
C ALA A 297 1.65 -28.24 -1.68
N VAL A 298 2.17 -27.38 -0.80
CA VAL A 298 2.93 -27.78 0.39
C VAL A 298 2.00 -28.09 1.57
N GLY A 299 0.86 -27.40 1.67
CA GLY A 299 -0.15 -27.64 2.71
C GLY A 299 0.20 -27.07 4.09
N PHE A 300 1.09 -26.07 4.17
CA PHE A 300 1.36 -25.39 5.43
C PHE A 300 0.18 -24.51 5.87
N LYS A 301 0.22 -23.99 7.09
CA LYS A 301 -0.77 -23.03 7.60
C LYS A 301 -0.49 -21.65 7.02
N GLY A 302 -1.04 -21.40 5.85
CA GLY A 302 -0.91 -20.12 5.15
C GLY A 302 -2.06 -19.17 5.44
N LEU A 303 -1.84 -17.90 5.14
CA LEU A 303 -2.84 -16.84 5.03
C LEU A 303 -2.33 -15.81 4.02
N ALA A 304 -3.24 -15.27 3.21
CA ALA A 304 -2.94 -14.13 2.35
C ALA A 304 -3.87 -12.96 2.70
N PRO A 305 -3.48 -12.07 3.63
CA PRO A 305 -4.11 -10.76 3.71
C PRO A 305 -3.86 -10.05 2.37
N THR A 306 -4.86 -9.34 1.85
CA THR A 306 -4.71 -8.71 0.56
C THR A 306 -4.45 -7.20 0.70
N TYR A 307 -3.82 -6.64 -0.31
CA TYR A 307 -3.81 -5.21 -0.59
C TYR A 307 -4.22 -5.04 -2.05
N PRO A 308 -5.53 -5.02 -2.32
CA PRO A 308 -6.08 -5.29 -3.64
C PRO A 308 -5.59 -4.34 -4.71
N THR A 309 -5.15 -4.88 -5.87
CA THR A 309 -4.74 -4.05 -7.00
C THR A 309 -5.92 -3.35 -7.69
N TYR A 310 -7.15 -3.80 -7.49
CA TYR A 310 -8.33 -3.11 -8.02
C TYR A 310 -8.48 -1.66 -7.55
N GLN A 311 -7.80 -1.22 -6.47
CA GLN A 311 -7.78 0.20 -6.08
C GLN A 311 -7.28 1.12 -7.20
N TRP A 312 -6.44 0.61 -8.11
CA TRP A 312 -5.95 1.34 -9.26
C TRP A 312 -7.07 1.67 -10.26
N ARG A 313 -8.05 0.77 -10.40
CA ARG A 313 -9.28 1.03 -11.15
C ARG A 313 -10.10 2.13 -10.50
N THR A 314 -10.28 2.06 -9.18
CA THR A 314 -11.07 3.02 -8.41
C THR A 314 -10.54 4.44 -8.55
N ALA A 315 -9.22 4.63 -8.63
CA ALA A 315 -8.63 5.95 -8.86
C ALA A 315 -9.08 6.58 -10.19
N ILE A 316 -9.18 5.82 -11.27
CA ILE A 316 -9.72 6.28 -12.57
C ILE A 316 -11.22 6.59 -12.46
N ILE A 317 -11.98 5.70 -11.82
CA ILE A 317 -13.42 5.87 -11.62
C ILE A 317 -13.70 7.15 -10.81
N ALA A 318 -12.96 7.36 -9.72
CA ALA A 318 -13.05 8.58 -8.90
C ALA A 318 -12.73 9.85 -9.72
N ALA A 319 -11.72 9.78 -10.57
CA ALA A 319 -11.35 10.88 -11.45
C ALA A 319 -12.47 11.23 -12.44
N VAL A 320 -13.06 10.23 -13.08
CA VAL A 320 -14.16 10.41 -14.04
C VAL A 320 -15.43 10.94 -13.35
N MET A 321 -15.81 10.36 -12.20
CA MET A 321 -16.95 10.85 -11.40
C MET A 321 -16.73 12.32 -11.00
N THR A 322 -15.54 12.68 -10.56
CA THR A 322 -15.18 14.06 -10.17
C THR A 322 -15.39 15.03 -11.35
N LEU A 323 -14.91 14.68 -12.55
CA LEU A 323 -15.01 15.54 -13.72
C LEU A 323 -16.44 15.61 -14.29
N LYS A 324 -17.28 14.62 -14.01
CA LYS A 324 -18.73 14.66 -14.31
C LYS A 324 -19.51 15.48 -13.28
N GLY A 325 -18.91 15.85 -12.16
CA GLY A 325 -19.56 16.51 -11.04
C GLY A 325 -20.46 15.58 -10.25
N GLU A 326 -20.21 14.29 -10.31
CA GLU A 326 -20.88 13.26 -9.51
C GLU A 326 -20.24 13.16 -8.14
N PRO A 327 -20.99 12.97 -7.03
CA PRO A 327 -20.41 12.82 -5.71
C PRO A 327 -19.54 11.57 -5.64
N VAL A 328 -18.39 11.67 -4.97
CA VAL A 328 -17.47 10.54 -4.72
C VAL A 328 -17.37 10.25 -3.22
N PRO A 329 -17.16 8.99 -2.79
CA PRO A 329 -16.86 8.69 -1.40
C PRO A 329 -15.68 9.54 -0.91
N GLY A 330 -15.80 10.16 0.25
CA GLY A 330 -14.77 11.08 0.74
C GLY A 330 -14.99 11.55 2.18
N PRO A 331 -13.94 12.09 2.82
CA PRO A 331 -12.61 12.39 2.26
C PRO A 331 -11.76 11.17 1.94
N GLU A 332 -12.13 9.98 2.41
CA GLU A 332 -11.49 8.70 2.12
C GLU A 332 -12.47 7.79 1.37
N TRP A 333 -12.01 7.18 0.28
CA TRP A 333 -12.72 6.08 -0.39
C TRP A 333 -12.06 4.78 0.08
N VAL A 334 -12.54 4.28 1.23
CA VAL A 334 -12.01 3.06 1.84
C VAL A 334 -12.64 1.84 1.16
N LEU A 335 -11.81 1.06 0.49
CA LEU A 335 -12.20 -0.16 -0.23
C LEU A 335 -12.17 -1.39 0.68
N PRO A 336 -12.93 -2.46 0.35
CA PRO A 336 -12.79 -3.75 1.01
C PRO A 336 -11.36 -4.26 0.94
N GLN A 337 -10.95 -4.99 1.98
CA GLN A 337 -9.65 -5.63 2.07
C GLN A 337 -9.84 -7.10 2.50
N PRO A 338 -10.29 -7.96 1.58
CA PRO A 338 -10.56 -9.35 1.91
C PRO A 338 -9.29 -10.11 2.25
N THR A 339 -9.45 -11.23 2.94
CA THR A 339 -8.35 -12.14 3.27
C THR A 339 -8.59 -13.50 2.64
N ILE A 340 -7.57 -14.07 2.00
CA ILE A 340 -7.61 -15.44 1.51
C ILE A 340 -7.17 -16.36 2.65
N THR A 341 -8.06 -17.28 2.98
CA THR A 341 -7.91 -18.29 4.03
C THR A 341 -7.87 -19.68 3.42
N ALA A 342 -7.59 -20.72 4.21
CA ALA A 342 -7.64 -22.10 3.74
C ALA A 342 -9.01 -22.50 3.16
N ASP A 343 -10.10 -21.89 3.67
CA ASP A 343 -11.47 -22.21 3.26
C ASP A 343 -11.84 -21.67 1.88
N ASN A 344 -11.20 -20.58 1.44
CA ASN A 344 -11.50 -19.95 0.16
C ASN A 344 -10.32 -19.94 -0.84
N LEU A 345 -9.17 -20.52 -0.46
CA LEU A 345 -7.94 -20.52 -1.27
C LEU A 345 -8.16 -21.00 -2.71
N ASP A 346 -8.90 -22.08 -2.88
CA ASP A 346 -9.13 -22.69 -4.19
C ASP A 346 -9.90 -21.79 -5.18
N GLN A 347 -10.63 -20.79 -4.67
CA GLN A 347 -11.38 -19.83 -5.48
C GLN A 347 -10.46 -18.79 -6.15
N TYR A 348 -9.27 -18.59 -5.59
CA TYR A 348 -8.33 -17.56 -6.01
C TYR A 348 -7.10 -18.09 -6.75
N ILE A 349 -6.92 -19.41 -6.80
CA ILE A 349 -5.85 -20.02 -7.59
C ILE A 349 -6.25 -20.03 -9.07
N ASN A 350 -5.46 -19.35 -9.89
CA ASN A 350 -5.64 -19.32 -11.33
C ASN A 350 -4.31 -19.67 -12.04
N THR A 351 -4.18 -20.90 -12.48
CA THR A 351 -2.96 -21.41 -13.13
C THR A 351 -2.77 -20.90 -14.56
N SER A 352 -3.76 -20.22 -15.14
CA SER A 352 -3.61 -19.55 -16.44
C SER A 352 -2.92 -18.18 -16.34
N MET A 353 -2.82 -17.63 -15.12
CA MET A 353 -2.16 -16.35 -14.88
C MET A 353 -0.67 -16.51 -14.57
N PRO A 354 0.14 -15.46 -14.82
CA PRO A 354 1.55 -15.47 -14.43
C PRO A 354 1.72 -15.68 -12.92
N PRO A 355 2.84 -16.28 -12.47
CA PRO A 355 3.10 -16.53 -11.05
C PRO A 355 3.01 -15.29 -10.16
N LEU A 356 3.42 -14.12 -10.67
CA LEU A 356 3.43 -12.85 -9.93
C LEU A 356 2.15 -12.03 -10.11
N HIS A 357 1.09 -12.60 -10.69
CA HIS A 357 -0.22 -11.96 -10.77
C HIS A 357 -0.93 -11.97 -9.42
N TYR A 358 -1.60 -10.86 -9.08
CA TYR A 358 -2.39 -10.73 -7.86
C TYR A 358 -3.86 -11.11 -8.11
N ALA A 359 -4.41 -11.96 -7.24
CA ALA A 359 -5.76 -12.49 -7.40
C ALA A 359 -6.86 -11.43 -7.18
N MET A 360 -6.59 -10.39 -6.39
CA MET A 360 -7.56 -9.32 -6.11
C MET A 360 -7.41 -8.14 -7.08
N CYS A 361 -7.35 -8.41 -8.37
CA CYS A 361 -7.26 -7.38 -9.41
C CYS A 361 -8.62 -6.79 -9.80
N GLY A 362 -9.70 -7.51 -9.59
CA GLY A 362 -11.03 -7.14 -10.12
C GLY A 362 -11.03 -7.03 -11.63
N CYS A 363 -10.12 -7.72 -12.30
CA CYS A 363 -9.86 -7.61 -13.73
C CYS A 363 -10.57 -8.70 -14.57
N GLU A 364 -11.13 -9.72 -13.94
CA GLU A 364 -11.66 -10.93 -14.58
C GLU A 364 -12.81 -10.62 -15.57
N GLY A 365 -13.56 -9.55 -15.31
CA GLY A 365 -14.64 -9.09 -16.19
C GLY A 365 -14.21 -8.11 -17.28
N MET A 366 -12.91 -7.75 -17.37
CA MET A 366 -12.44 -6.79 -18.37
C MET A 366 -12.29 -7.43 -19.75
N PRO A 367 -12.58 -6.69 -20.84
CA PRO A 367 -12.59 -7.25 -22.22
C PRO A 367 -11.26 -7.87 -22.65
N THR A 368 -10.15 -7.41 -22.10
CA THR A 368 -8.78 -7.83 -22.45
C THR A 368 -8.21 -8.89 -21.50
N TYR A 369 -8.99 -9.30 -20.49
CA TYR A 369 -8.59 -10.37 -19.57
C TYR A 369 -8.62 -11.73 -20.28
N PRO A 370 -7.66 -12.64 -20.02
CA PRO A 370 -6.50 -12.50 -19.14
C PRO A 370 -5.25 -11.94 -19.85
N ALA A 371 -5.31 -11.74 -21.17
CA ALA A 371 -4.14 -11.50 -22.02
C ALA A 371 -3.35 -10.22 -21.65
N ALA A 372 -4.04 -9.13 -21.28
CA ALA A 372 -3.37 -7.88 -20.89
C ALA A 372 -2.49 -8.05 -19.64
N TRP A 373 -2.81 -9.01 -18.76
CA TRP A 373 -2.02 -9.37 -17.58
C TRP A 373 -1.03 -10.52 -17.81
N GLY A 374 -0.81 -10.89 -19.07
CA GLY A 374 0.12 -11.98 -19.43
C GLY A 374 -0.44 -13.40 -19.23
N GLY A 375 -1.74 -13.53 -18.96
CA GLY A 375 -2.44 -14.81 -18.85
C GLY A 375 -2.70 -15.48 -20.22
N LYS A 376 -3.07 -16.74 -20.17
CA LYS A 376 -3.34 -17.58 -21.36
C LYS A 376 -4.78 -17.98 -21.47
#